data_03e98b7dd0a20bee8688df216a6073bc
#
_entry.id   03e98b7dd0a20bee8688df216a6073bc
#
_cell.length_a   1.000
_cell.length_b   1.000
_cell.length_c   1.000
_cell.angle_alpha   90.00
_cell.angle_beta   90.00
_cell.angle_gamma   90.00
#
_symmetry.space_group_name_H-M   'P 1'
#
loop_
_entity.id
_entity.type
_entity.pdbx_description
1 polymer ?
#
loop_
_entity_poly.entity_id
_entity_poly.type
_entity_poly.pdbx_seq_one_letter_code
_entity_poly.pdbx_strand_id
1 'polypeptide(L)'
;MDETTMAFLVPREEASAALATINGHLAVAGLSITREDVLRLAEQRAELLAEVERVEFGAPAAANIAETIAGSPFLMQDNIADTLAELQAAFYALRDELPVDVPDDEIVEALRACFDEHEGDVTKIAALPKEEVMAFSEEYRLARNAEDKGAYRIVDEEGRVYAFDPAEWSYDEQAAGWDGERWSDDWNG
;
A
#
# COMPACT_ATOMS: atom_id res chain seq x y z
N MET A 1 19.00 8.93 -37.85
CA MET A 1 17.88 8.04 -37.51
C MET A 1 17.34 8.55 -36.21
N ASP A 2 16.23 9.27 -36.29
CA ASP A 2 15.58 9.84 -35.10
C ASP A 2 14.94 8.69 -34.34
N GLU A 3 15.48 8.38 -33.17
CA GLU A 3 14.77 7.61 -32.17
C GLU A 3 13.58 8.46 -31.71
N THR A 4 12.45 8.19 -32.31
CA THR A 4 11.18 8.76 -31.87
C THR A 4 10.93 8.25 -30.46
N THR A 5 11.23 9.06 -29.47
CA THR A 5 10.75 8.91 -28.11
C THR A 5 9.24 8.74 -28.22
N MET A 6 8.76 7.51 -28.08
CA MET A 6 7.33 7.26 -27.88
C MET A 6 6.98 7.86 -26.52
N ALA A 7 6.65 9.15 -26.50
CA ALA A 7 5.97 9.74 -25.36
C ALA A 7 4.67 8.96 -25.21
N PHE A 8 4.53 8.24 -24.11
CA PHE A 8 3.29 7.61 -23.69
C PHE A 8 2.31 8.74 -23.44
N LEU A 9 1.55 9.10 -24.49
CA LEU A 9 0.50 10.09 -24.37
C LEU A 9 -0.62 9.48 -23.53
N VAL A 10 -0.66 9.86 -22.27
CA VAL A 10 -1.82 9.54 -21.41
C VAL A 10 -3.05 10.13 -22.09
N PRO A 11 -4.07 9.33 -22.41
CA PRO A 11 -5.28 9.83 -23.03
C PRO A 11 -5.86 10.99 -22.22
N ARG A 12 -6.29 12.04 -22.90
CA ARG A 12 -6.82 13.26 -22.27
C ARG A 12 -7.96 12.99 -21.29
N GLU A 13 -8.75 11.96 -21.58
CA GLU A 13 -9.88 11.51 -20.76
C GLU A 13 -9.39 10.83 -19.47
N GLU A 14 -8.37 10.00 -19.53
CA GLU A 14 -7.76 9.34 -18.37
C GLU A 14 -7.13 10.36 -17.42
N ALA A 15 -6.37 11.32 -17.94
CA ALA A 15 -5.81 12.40 -17.14
C ALA A 15 -6.89 13.26 -16.46
N SER A 16 -8.03 13.47 -17.13
CA SER A 16 -9.15 14.22 -16.55
C SER A 16 -9.88 13.43 -15.47
N ALA A 17 -10.04 12.13 -15.64
CA ALA A 17 -10.62 11.24 -14.62
C ALA A 17 -9.71 11.14 -13.40
N ALA A 18 -8.41 10.93 -13.60
CA ALA A 18 -7.42 10.90 -12.51
C ALA A 18 -7.40 12.21 -11.72
N LEU A 19 -7.42 13.37 -12.41
CA LEU A 19 -7.49 14.67 -11.78
C LEU A 19 -8.74 14.83 -10.91
N ALA A 20 -9.90 14.41 -11.41
CA ALA A 20 -11.15 14.50 -10.66
C ALA A 20 -11.12 13.61 -9.41
N THR A 21 -10.58 12.41 -9.52
CA THR A 21 -10.46 11.45 -8.41
C THR A 21 -9.52 12.00 -7.34
N ILE A 22 -8.29 12.36 -7.70
CA ILE A 22 -7.28 12.86 -6.76
C ILE A 22 -7.78 14.13 -6.07
N ASN A 23 -8.30 15.10 -6.82
CA ASN A 23 -8.84 16.33 -6.24
C ASN A 23 -10.09 16.09 -5.39
N GLY A 24 -10.88 15.03 -5.68
CA GLY A 24 -11.99 14.60 -4.85
C GLY A 24 -11.53 14.21 -3.44
N HIS A 25 -10.44 13.43 -3.35
CA HIS A 25 -9.84 13.04 -2.06
C HIS A 25 -9.20 14.24 -1.33
N LEU A 26 -8.45 15.06 -2.04
CA LEU A 26 -7.76 16.22 -1.47
C LEU A 26 -8.69 17.35 -1.01
N ALA A 27 -9.88 17.44 -1.58
CA ALA A 27 -10.86 18.49 -1.26
C ALA A 27 -11.30 18.49 0.20
N VAL A 28 -11.26 17.34 0.89
CA VAL A 28 -11.59 17.25 2.33
C VAL A 28 -10.62 18.05 3.19
N ALA A 29 -9.38 18.21 2.74
CA ALA A 29 -8.34 19.03 3.37
C ALA A 29 -8.24 20.45 2.76
N GLY A 30 -9.09 20.77 1.79
CA GLY A 30 -9.01 22.05 1.07
C GLY A 30 -7.83 22.16 0.10
N LEU A 31 -7.26 21.02 -0.30
CA LEU A 31 -6.11 20.93 -1.19
C LEU A 31 -6.52 20.54 -2.61
N SER A 32 -5.65 20.81 -3.56
CA SER A 32 -5.84 20.41 -4.97
C SER A 32 -4.53 20.34 -5.71
N ILE A 33 -4.48 19.54 -6.78
CA ILE A 33 -3.39 19.53 -7.75
C ILE A 33 -3.87 19.99 -9.12
N THR A 34 -2.93 20.40 -9.94
CA THR A 34 -3.23 20.85 -11.30
C THR A 34 -3.26 19.69 -12.29
N ARG A 35 -3.76 19.95 -13.50
CA ARG A 35 -3.67 18.98 -14.58
C ARG A 35 -2.23 18.64 -14.98
N GLU A 36 -1.34 19.63 -14.90
CA GLU A 36 0.07 19.42 -15.17
C GLU A 36 0.72 18.48 -14.18
N ASP A 37 0.37 18.58 -12.90
CA ASP A 37 0.82 17.64 -11.85
C ASP A 37 0.34 16.22 -12.12
N VAL A 38 -0.93 16.04 -12.53
CA VAL A 38 -1.45 14.71 -12.89
C VAL A 38 -0.73 14.11 -14.09
N LEU A 39 -0.40 14.91 -15.09
CA LEU A 39 0.36 14.43 -16.25
C LEU A 39 1.78 14.01 -15.82
N ARG A 40 2.45 14.79 -14.97
CA ARG A 40 3.76 14.47 -14.40
C ARG A 40 3.71 13.15 -13.60
N LEU A 41 2.70 12.97 -12.76
CA LEU A 41 2.51 11.71 -12.02
C LEU A 41 2.29 10.52 -12.96
N ALA A 42 1.52 10.70 -14.02
CA ALA A 42 1.27 9.64 -14.98
C ALA A 42 2.51 9.28 -15.82
N GLU A 43 3.33 10.26 -16.20
CA GLU A 43 4.60 10.05 -16.87
C GLU A 43 5.58 9.30 -15.96
N GLN A 44 5.75 9.77 -14.73
CA GLN A 44 6.60 9.10 -13.74
C GLN A 44 6.15 7.65 -13.49
N ARG A 45 4.83 7.42 -13.34
CA ARG A 45 4.28 6.07 -13.21
C ARG A 45 4.67 5.17 -14.40
N ALA A 46 4.52 5.69 -15.61
CA ALA A 46 4.86 4.92 -16.81
C ALA A 46 6.35 4.54 -16.85
N GLU A 47 7.22 5.45 -16.46
CA GLU A 47 8.66 5.20 -16.35
C GLU A 47 8.97 4.14 -15.29
N LEU A 48 8.42 4.27 -14.08
CA LEU A 48 8.62 3.31 -12.99
C LEU A 48 8.12 1.91 -13.35
N LEU A 49 6.95 1.79 -13.97
CA LEU A 49 6.41 0.49 -14.41
C LEU A 49 7.24 -0.12 -15.54
N ALA A 50 7.80 0.70 -16.43
CA ALA A 50 8.66 0.22 -17.50
C ALA A 50 10.02 -0.32 -16.96
N GLU A 51 10.56 0.31 -15.91
CA GLU A 51 11.81 -0.15 -15.27
C GLU A 51 11.67 -1.53 -14.63
N VAL A 52 10.50 -1.84 -14.07
CA VAL A 52 10.24 -3.13 -13.41
C VAL A 52 9.51 -4.13 -14.31
N GLU A 53 9.32 -3.82 -15.59
CA GLU A 53 8.63 -4.67 -16.59
C GLU A 53 7.22 -5.13 -16.11
N ARG A 54 6.50 -4.27 -15.39
CA ARG A 54 5.16 -4.57 -14.82
C ARG A 54 4.06 -3.82 -15.54
N VAL A 55 2.86 -4.42 -15.50
CA VAL A 55 1.61 -3.79 -15.92
C VAL A 55 0.69 -3.73 -14.70
N GLU A 56 0.24 -2.53 -14.37
CA GLU A 56 -0.70 -2.31 -13.29
C GLU A 56 -2.14 -2.31 -13.82
N PHE A 57 -3.01 -3.06 -13.15
CA PHE A 57 -4.44 -3.09 -13.42
C PHE A 57 -5.18 -2.44 -12.23
N GLY A 58 -5.94 -1.40 -12.49
CA GLY A 58 -6.76 -0.75 -11.47
C GLY A 58 -6.55 0.76 -11.34
N ALA A 59 -6.94 1.32 -10.20
CA ALA A 59 -6.76 2.73 -9.92
C ALA A 59 -5.26 3.07 -9.79
N PRO A 60 -4.82 4.23 -10.31
CA PRO A 60 -3.44 4.64 -10.14
C PRO A 60 -3.06 4.76 -8.65
N ALA A 61 -1.87 4.29 -8.28
CA ALA A 61 -1.38 4.37 -6.90
C ALA A 61 -1.46 5.80 -6.32
N ALA A 62 -1.22 6.82 -7.15
CA ALA A 62 -1.35 8.22 -6.74
C ALA A 62 -2.74 8.60 -6.21
N ALA A 63 -3.82 7.97 -6.68
CA ALA A 63 -5.17 8.24 -6.17
C ALA A 63 -5.37 7.65 -4.78
N ASN A 64 -4.92 6.41 -4.54
CA ASN A 64 -4.98 5.75 -3.24
C ASN A 64 -4.09 6.46 -2.22
N ILE A 65 -2.89 6.87 -2.65
CA ILE A 65 -1.98 7.68 -1.82
C ILE A 65 -2.66 8.99 -1.44
N ALA A 66 -3.24 9.73 -2.40
CA ALA A 66 -3.91 11.01 -2.14
C ALA A 66 -5.08 10.84 -1.16
N GLU A 67 -5.89 9.79 -1.27
CA GLU A 67 -6.97 9.47 -0.34
C GLU A 67 -6.43 9.29 1.08
N THR A 68 -5.38 8.50 1.21
CA THR A 68 -4.84 8.10 2.51
C THR A 68 -4.12 9.26 3.20
N ILE A 69 -3.36 10.10 2.46
CA ILE A 69 -2.58 11.20 3.06
C ILE A 69 -3.36 12.52 3.21
N ALA A 70 -4.55 12.66 2.62
CA ALA A 70 -5.33 13.90 2.63
C ALA A 70 -5.57 14.47 4.04
N GLY A 71 -5.61 13.60 5.06
CA GLY A 71 -5.77 14.02 6.46
C GLY A 71 -4.46 14.28 7.21
N SER A 72 -3.31 14.21 6.56
CA SER A 72 -2.03 14.47 7.22
C SER A 72 -1.85 15.96 7.54
N PRO A 73 -1.38 16.32 8.75
CA PRO A 73 -1.12 17.71 9.11
C PRO A 73 0.10 18.31 8.39
N PHE A 74 0.91 17.48 7.75
CA PHE A 74 2.13 17.89 7.03
C PHE A 74 1.90 18.10 5.54
N LEU A 75 0.67 17.83 5.06
CA LEU A 75 0.29 18.03 3.68
C LEU A 75 -0.23 19.45 3.48
N MET A 76 0.41 20.21 2.59
CA MET A 76 0.09 21.58 2.29
C MET A 76 -0.03 21.83 0.79
N GLN A 77 -0.67 22.94 0.40
CA GLN A 77 -0.90 23.25 -1.01
C GLN A 77 0.39 23.44 -1.82
N ASP A 78 1.46 23.85 -1.19
CA ASP A 78 2.76 24.06 -1.83
C ASP A 78 3.64 22.82 -1.95
N ASN A 79 3.32 21.74 -1.19
CA ASN A 79 4.10 20.52 -1.24
C ASN A 79 3.35 19.31 -1.81
N ILE A 80 2.01 19.37 -1.96
CA ILE A 80 1.17 18.22 -2.29
C ILE A 80 1.58 17.51 -3.58
N ALA A 81 1.90 18.23 -4.64
CA ALA A 81 2.22 17.63 -5.93
C ALA A 81 3.57 16.89 -5.89
N ASP A 82 4.56 17.42 -5.21
CA ASP A 82 5.87 16.79 -5.02
C ASP A 82 5.78 15.65 -4.03
N THR A 83 5.03 15.81 -2.94
CA THR A 83 4.76 14.73 -1.98
C THR A 83 4.11 13.52 -2.67
N LEU A 84 3.09 13.73 -3.51
CA LEU A 84 2.46 12.63 -4.26
C LEU A 84 3.44 11.95 -5.21
N ALA A 85 4.31 12.69 -5.88
CA ALA A 85 5.31 12.13 -6.79
C ALA A 85 6.32 11.27 -6.04
N GLU A 86 6.85 11.75 -4.92
CA GLU A 86 7.83 11.02 -4.11
C GLU A 86 7.22 9.77 -3.46
N LEU A 87 6.01 9.88 -2.89
CA LEU A 87 5.32 8.73 -2.31
C LEU A 87 4.92 7.70 -3.37
N GLN A 88 4.56 8.12 -4.59
CA GLN A 88 4.33 7.22 -5.72
C GLN A 88 5.61 6.47 -6.09
N ALA A 89 6.75 7.13 -6.15
CA ALA A 89 8.03 6.48 -6.42
C ALA A 89 8.37 5.47 -5.31
N ALA A 90 8.21 5.84 -4.05
CA ALA A 90 8.42 4.94 -2.91
C ALA A 90 7.46 3.73 -2.95
N PHE A 91 6.19 3.94 -3.31
CA PHE A 91 5.23 2.85 -3.46
C PHE A 91 5.68 1.80 -4.49
N TYR A 92 6.09 2.23 -5.68
CA TYR A 92 6.52 1.30 -6.71
C TYR A 92 7.83 0.60 -6.36
N ALA A 93 8.77 1.29 -5.71
CA ALA A 93 9.98 0.68 -5.20
C ALA A 93 9.68 -0.42 -4.16
N LEU A 94 8.81 -0.13 -3.19
CA LEU A 94 8.35 -1.12 -2.21
C LEU A 94 7.59 -2.28 -2.87
N ARG A 95 6.70 -1.98 -3.82
CA ARG A 95 5.92 -2.99 -4.54
C ARG A 95 6.81 -3.96 -5.33
N ASP A 96 7.94 -3.51 -5.84
CA ASP A 96 8.88 -4.36 -6.56
C ASP A 96 9.65 -5.30 -5.62
N GLU A 97 9.99 -4.83 -4.44
CA GLU A 97 10.78 -5.56 -3.46
C GLU A 97 9.96 -6.46 -2.51
N LEU A 98 8.66 -6.17 -2.35
CA LEU A 98 7.80 -6.89 -1.43
C LEU A 98 7.17 -8.13 -2.08
N PRO A 99 6.83 -9.16 -1.28
CA PRO A 99 6.04 -10.30 -1.74
C PRO A 99 4.72 -9.87 -2.40
N VAL A 100 4.25 -10.66 -3.37
CA VAL A 100 3.04 -10.35 -4.16
C VAL A 100 1.76 -10.36 -3.32
N ASP A 101 1.76 -11.09 -2.23
CA ASP A 101 0.64 -11.23 -1.30
C ASP A 101 0.48 -10.07 -0.31
N VAL A 102 1.45 -9.13 -0.26
CA VAL A 102 1.28 -7.88 0.50
C VAL A 102 0.31 -6.98 -0.28
N PRO A 103 -0.84 -6.57 0.29
CA PRO A 103 -1.80 -5.71 -0.38
C PRO A 103 -1.25 -4.30 -0.64
N ASP A 104 -1.69 -3.68 -1.72
CA ASP A 104 -1.29 -2.30 -2.04
C ASP A 104 -1.73 -1.29 -0.99
N ASP A 105 -2.92 -1.50 -0.40
CA ASP A 105 -3.46 -0.63 0.66
C ASP A 105 -2.56 -0.66 1.90
N GLU A 106 -1.98 -1.80 2.23
CA GLU A 106 -1.05 -1.95 3.35
C GLU A 106 0.25 -1.16 3.12
N ILE A 107 0.76 -1.15 1.89
CA ILE A 107 1.92 -0.35 1.51
C ILE A 107 1.59 1.15 1.63
N VAL A 108 0.42 1.56 1.16
CA VAL A 108 -0.02 2.96 1.22
C VAL A 108 -0.23 3.42 2.66
N GLU A 109 -0.78 2.58 3.53
CA GLU A 109 -0.91 2.85 4.97
C GLU A 109 0.44 2.99 5.67
N ALA A 110 1.40 2.10 5.36
CA ALA A 110 2.75 2.19 5.88
C ALA A 110 3.44 3.49 5.45
N LEU A 111 3.33 3.85 4.17
CA LEU A 111 3.87 5.12 3.66
C LEU A 111 3.23 6.33 4.34
N ARG A 112 1.91 6.32 4.58
CA ARG A 112 1.20 7.36 5.30
C ARG A 112 1.71 7.51 6.73
N ALA A 113 1.79 6.41 7.47
CA ALA A 113 2.27 6.44 8.86
C ALA A 113 3.73 6.89 8.95
N CYS A 114 4.57 6.43 8.01
CA CYS A 114 5.96 6.87 7.89
C CYS A 114 6.07 8.36 7.56
N PHE A 115 5.20 8.87 6.67
CA PHE A 115 5.14 10.29 6.32
C PHE A 115 4.79 11.16 7.53
N ASP A 116 3.82 10.76 8.32
CA ASP A 116 3.41 11.48 9.52
C ASP A 116 4.51 11.45 10.60
N GLU A 117 5.17 10.31 10.81
CA GLU A 117 6.28 10.16 11.78
C GLU A 117 7.50 11.02 11.41
N HIS A 118 7.76 11.17 10.12
CA HIS A 118 8.86 12.00 9.63
C HIS A 118 8.46 13.44 9.32
N GLU A 119 7.34 13.92 9.87
CA GLU A 119 6.87 15.30 9.76
C GLU A 119 6.75 15.78 8.30
N GLY A 120 6.39 14.88 7.38
CA GLY A 120 6.20 15.17 5.97
C GLY A 120 7.50 15.18 5.12
N ASP A 121 8.62 14.74 5.68
CA ASP A 121 9.90 14.69 4.97
C ASP A 121 10.01 13.41 4.12
N VAL A 122 9.53 13.47 2.88
CA VAL A 122 9.54 12.36 1.91
C VAL A 122 10.95 11.88 1.56
N THR A 123 11.98 12.74 1.71
CA THR A 123 13.36 12.34 1.40
C THR A 123 13.90 11.34 2.43
N LYS A 124 13.41 11.41 3.66
CA LYS A 124 13.73 10.42 4.69
C LYS A 124 13.08 9.07 4.35
N ILE A 125 11.83 9.07 3.91
CA ILE A 125 11.10 7.85 3.53
C ILE A 125 11.83 7.11 2.40
N ALA A 126 12.24 7.83 1.36
CA ALA A 126 12.98 7.27 0.23
C ALA A 126 14.36 6.69 0.62
N ALA A 127 14.91 7.10 1.75
CA ALA A 127 16.20 6.61 2.26
C ALA A 127 16.07 5.42 3.22
N LEU A 128 14.85 5.08 3.68
CA LEU A 128 14.63 3.98 4.63
C LEU A 128 14.66 2.62 3.92
N PRO A 129 15.21 1.58 4.59
CA PRO A 129 15.00 0.20 4.16
C PRO A 129 13.51 -0.15 4.15
N LYS A 130 13.11 -1.02 3.23
CA LYS A 130 11.69 -1.43 3.09
C LYS A 130 11.10 -1.99 4.38
N GLU A 131 11.89 -2.75 5.12
CA GLU A 131 11.46 -3.33 6.40
C GLU A 131 11.13 -2.25 7.44
N GLU A 132 11.87 -1.13 7.43
CA GLU A 132 11.60 -0.01 8.32
C GLU A 132 10.33 0.74 7.91
N VAL A 133 10.11 0.97 6.61
CA VAL A 133 8.87 1.58 6.13
C VAL A 133 7.68 0.68 6.45
N MET A 134 7.77 -0.62 6.14
CA MET A 134 6.68 -1.56 6.39
C MET A 134 6.43 -1.84 7.87
N ALA A 135 7.40 -1.56 8.75
CA ALA A 135 7.19 -1.65 10.20
C ALA A 135 6.16 -0.64 10.73
N PHE A 136 5.80 0.37 9.94
CA PHE A 136 4.70 1.28 10.22
C PHE A 136 3.33 0.67 9.90
N SER A 137 3.25 -0.37 9.07
CA SER A 137 2.05 -1.16 8.91
C SER A 137 1.91 -2.13 10.09
N GLU A 138 0.82 -2.02 10.83
CA GLU A 138 0.54 -2.94 11.93
C GLU A 138 0.34 -4.38 11.43
N GLU A 139 -0.33 -4.53 10.32
CA GLU A 139 -0.65 -5.82 9.71
C GLU A 139 0.61 -6.54 9.22
N TYR A 140 1.49 -5.85 8.49
CA TYR A 140 2.77 -6.39 8.05
C TYR A 140 3.66 -6.80 9.22
N ARG A 141 3.74 -5.95 10.26
CA ARG A 141 4.51 -6.23 11.47
C ARG A 141 3.98 -7.48 12.19
N LEU A 142 2.67 -7.64 12.30
CA LEU A 142 2.05 -8.82 12.90
C LEU A 142 2.33 -10.08 12.08
N ALA A 143 2.18 -10.01 10.75
CA ALA A 143 2.47 -11.13 9.86
C ALA A 143 3.94 -11.56 9.96
N ARG A 144 4.88 -10.61 9.93
CA ARG A 144 6.31 -10.89 10.05
C ARG A 144 6.69 -11.51 11.39
N ASN A 145 6.14 -10.97 12.48
CA ASN A 145 6.36 -11.54 13.81
C ASN A 145 5.79 -12.97 13.91
N ALA A 146 4.71 -13.25 13.18
CA ALA A 146 4.13 -14.58 13.11
C ALA A 146 5.02 -15.55 12.32
N GLU A 147 5.59 -15.12 11.18
CA GLU A 147 6.54 -15.91 10.39
C GLU A 147 7.81 -16.22 11.17
N ASP A 148 8.40 -15.23 11.84
CA ASP A 148 9.61 -15.40 12.66
C ASP A 148 9.40 -16.39 13.83
N LYS A 149 8.15 -16.54 14.30
CA LYS A 149 7.74 -17.51 15.29
C LYS A 149 7.25 -18.84 14.71
N GLY A 150 7.25 -18.98 13.38
CA GLY A 150 6.65 -20.11 12.68
C GLY A 150 5.13 -20.09 12.67
N ALA A 151 4.53 -18.94 12.87
CA ALA A 151 3.10 -18.73 12.81
C ALA A 151 2.61 -18.45 11.37
N TYR A 152 1.32 -18.67 11.14
CA TYR A 152 0.70 -18.48 9.84
C TYR A 152 -0.25 -17.27 9.86
N ARG A 153 -0.28 -16.55 8.74
CA ARG A 153 -1.28 -15.51 8.50
C ARG A 153 -2.59 -16.16 8.08
N ILE A 154 -3.66 -15.91 8.82
CA ILE A 154 -5.00 -16.37 8.49
C ILE A 154 -5.88 -15.16 8.23
N VAL A 155 -6.54 -15.13 7.08
CA VAL A 155 -7.52 -14.09 6.73
C VAL A 155 -8.91 -14.71 6.82
N ASP A 156 -9.80 -14.12 7.61
CA ASP A 156 -11.18 -14.57 7.71
C ASP A 156 -12.05 -14.10 6.52
N GLU A 157 -13.31 -14.55 6.50
CA GLU A 157 -14.26 -14.21 5.43
C GLU A 157 -14.61 -12.72 5.38
N GLU A 158 -14.39 -11.99 6.47
CA GLU A 158 -14.58 -10.54 6.58
C GLU A 158 -13.29 -9.75 6.25
N GLY A 159 -12.21 -10.42 5.85
CA GLY A 159 -10.94 -9.81 5.50
C GLY A 159 -10.06 -9.41 6.70
N ARG A 160 -10.41 -9.82 7.92
CA ARG A 160 -9.59 -9.56 9.10
C ARG A 160 -8.42 -10.53 9.16
N VAL A 161 -7.25 -10.02 9.48
CA VAL A 161 -6.01 -10.78 9.52
C VAL A 161 -5.68 -11.20 10.95
N TYR A 162 -5.37 -12.47 11.12
CA TYR A 162 -4.96 -13.06 12.38
C TYR A 162 -3.59 -13.71 12.23
N ALA A 163 -2.69 -13.46 13.17
CA ALA A 163 -1.45 -14.21 13.29
C ALA A 163 -1.76 -15.50 14.11
N PHE A 164 -1.51 -16.65 13.50
CA PHE A 164 -1.62 -17.94 14.14
C PHE A 164 -0.22 -18.47 14.47
N ASP A 165 0.10 -18.55 15.76
CA ASP A 165 1.35 -19.17 16.23
C ASP A 165 1.10 -20.61 16.66
N PRO A 166 1.56 -21.61 15.88
CA PRO A 166 1.39 -23.02 16.25
C PRO A 166 2.07 -23.37 17.56
N ALA A 167 3.09 -22.63 17.99
CA ALA A 167 3.81 -22.89 19.23
C ALA A 167 3.07 -22.38 20.48
N GLU A 168 2.21 -21.36 20.31
CA GLU A 168 1.33 -20.84 21.36
C GLU A 168 0.00 -21.62 21.43
N TRP A 169 -0.31 -22.38 20.39
CA TRP A 169 -1.53 -23.17 20.32
C TRP A 169 -1.33 -24.49 21.05
N SER A 170 -1.66 -24.51 22.32
CA SER A 170 -1.81 -25.78 23.04
C SER A 170 -3.10 -26.42 22.57
N TYR A 171 -2.96 -27.43 21.71
CA TYR A 171 -4.08 -28.27 21.31
C TYR A 171 -4.53 -29.10 22.53
N ASP A 172 -5.64 -28.70 23.15
CA ASP A 172 -6.34 -29.45 24.12
C ASP A 172 -7.34 -30.38 23.39
N GLU A 173 -6.93 -31.60 23.14
CA GLU A 173 -7.75 -32.60 22.41
C GLU A 173 -9.13 -32.77 23.04
N GLN A 174 -9.24 -32.63 24.37
CA GLN A 174 -10.52 -32.76 25.08
C GLN A 174 -11.40 -31.51 24.88
N ALA A 175 -10.81 -30.31 24.90
CA ALA A 175 -11.54 -29.05 24.68
C ALA A 175 -11.97 -28.90 23.21
N ALA A 176 -11.19 -29.46 22.27
CA ALA A 176 -11.50 -29.38 20.84
C ALA A 176 -12.46 -30.48 20.34
N GLY A 177 -12.89 -31.41 21.22
CA GLY A 177 -13.76 -32.52 20.84
C GLY A 177 -13.13 -33.51 19.89
N TRP A 178 -11.79 -33.61 19.87
CA TRP A 178 -11.07 -34.58 19.05
C TRP A 178 -11.04 -35.93 19.71
N ASP A 179 -11.57 -36.98 19.06
CA ASP A 179 -11.65 -38.33 19.54
C ASP A 179 -10.57 -39.29 18.96
N GLY A 180 -9.62 -38.71 18.22
CA GLY A 180 -8.51 -39.46 17.58
C GLY A 180 -8.86 -40.05 16.21
N GLU A 181 -10.12 -40.12 15.82
CA GLU A 181 -10.56 -40.64 14.51
C GLU A 181 -11.36 -39.67 13.67
N ARG A 182 -12.12 -38.77 14.29
CA ARG A 182 -12.93 -37.74 13.63
C ARG A 182 -13.31 -36.61 14.59
N TRP A 183 -13.66 -35.47 14.05
CA TRP A 183 -14.28 -34.38 14.80
C TRP A 183 -15.66 -34.80 15.27
N SER A 184 -15.97 -34.64 16.54
CA SER A 184 -17.34 -34.83 17.03
C SER A 184 -18.24 -33.70 16.53
N ASP A 185 -19.43 -34.05 16.02
CA ASP A 185 -20.42 -33.11 15.53
C ASP A 185 -21.07 -32.22 16.64
N ASP A 186 -20.66 -32.40 17.90
CA ASP A 186 -21.23 -31.73 19.07
C ASP A 186 -20.67 -30.34 19.37
N TRP A 187 -19.89 -29.78 18.43
CA TRP A 187 -19.31 -28.41 18.57
C TRP A 187 -20.28 -27.30 18.20
N ASN A 188 -21.59 -27.45 18.47
CA ASN A 188 -22.64 -26.45 18.36
C ASN A 188 -23.19 -26.12 19.75
N GLY A 189 -22.42 -25.35 20.51
CA GLY A 189 -22.85 -24.72 21.75
C GLY A 189 -22.95 -23.22 21.62
#